data_32ff283d93ab432a39d5fd02f1b75c9d
#
_entry.id   32ff283d93ab432a39d5fd02f1b75c9d
#
_cell.length_a   1.000
_cell.length_b   1.000
_cell.length_c   1.000
_cell.angle_alpha   90.00
_cell.angle_beta   90.00
_cell.angle_gamma   90.00
#
_symmetry.space_group_name_H-M   'P 1'
#
loop_
_entity.id
_entity.type
_entity.pdbx_description
1 polymer ?
#
loop_
_entity_poly.entity_id
_entity_poly.type
_entity_poly.pdbx_seq_one_letter_code
_entity_poly.pdbx_strand_id
1 'polypeptide(L)'
;MDINNWLTSQLAIDQFNKKYRYENETFEQWLARVTNNDISIQALILDKKFIYGGRILANRGLQKLGNKVTYSNCYVLSPPEDNIESIYETCGKLARTFSYGG
;
A
#
# COMPACT_ATOMS: atom_id res chain seq x y z
N MET A 1 18.26 11.97 4.69
CA MET A 1 17.99 12.46 3.32
C MET A 1 16.63 13.13 3.29
N ASP A 2 16.53 14.28 2.66
CA ASP A 2 15.26 14.97 2.49
C ASP A 2 14.48 14.35 1.33
N ILE A 3 13.17 14.14 1.51
CA ILE A 3 12.28 13.64 0.48
C ILE A 3 12.31 14.53 -0.77
N ASN A 4 12.49 15.83 -0.60
CA ASN A 4 12.58 16.79 -1.70
C ASN A 4 13.77 16.55 -2.63
N ASN A 5 14.82 15.91 -2.15
CA ASN A 5 15.97 15.52 -2.96
C ASN A 5 15.75 14.23 -3.73
N TRP A 6 14.86 13.38 -3.25
CA TRP A 6 14.55 12.09 -3.87
C TRP A 6 13.39 12.19 -4.87
N LEU A 7 12.34 12.93 -4.52
CA LEU A 7 11.20 13.21 -5.38
C LEU A 7 11.39 14.55 -6.09
N THR A 8 11.30 14.56 -7.41
CA THR A 8 11.63 15.73 -8.24
C THR A 8 10.43 16.57 -8.64
N SER A 9 9.19 16.09 -8.42
CA SER A 9 7.98 16.84 -8.76
C SER A 9 7.11 17.08 -7.54
N GLN A 10 6.41 18.22 -7.54
CA GLN A 10 5.47 18.54 -6.46
C GLN A 10 4.33 17.51 -6.38
N LEU A 11 3.88 17.01 -7.52
CA LEU A 11 2.85 15.97 -7.56
C LEU A 11 3.31 14.70 -6.84
N ALA A 12 4.55 14.28 -7.06
CA ALA A 12 5.10 13.10 -6.39
C ALA A 12 5.20 13.29 -4.87
N ILE A 13 5.60 14.47 -4.42
CA ILE A 13 5.67 14.82 -3.00
C ILE A 13 4.26 14.80 -2.37
N ASP A 14 3.27 15.37 -3.05
CA ASP A 14 1.89 15.40 -2.58
C ASP A 14 1.30 13.99 -2.48
N GLN A 15 1.56 13.13 -3.46
CA GLN A 15 1.12 11.73 -3.43
C GLN A 15 1.78 10.94 -2.30
N PHE A 16 3.07 11.17 -2.05
CA PHE A 16 3.75 10.53 -0.92
C PHE A 16 3.09 10.91 0.40
N ASN A 17 2.88 12.21 0.64
CA ASN A 17 2.27 12.69 1.87
C ASN A 17 0.83 12.22 2.05
N LYS A 18 0.09 12.06 0.97
CA LYS A 18 -1.33 11.74 0.98
C LYS A 18 -1.61 10.24 1.09
N LYS A 19 -0.82 9.41 0.40
CA LYS A 19 -1.10 7.97 0.23
C LYS A 19 -0.12 7.03 0.90
N TYR A 20 1.16 7.38 0.96
CA TYR A 20 2.22 6.44 1.34
C TYR A 20 2.80 6.69 2.72
N ARG A 21 2.73 7.92 3.19
CA ARG A 21 3.22 8.31 4.50
C ARG A 21 2.19 7.96 5.57
N TYR A 22 2.62 7.23 6.60
CA TYR A 22 1.75 6.92 7.73
C TYR A 22 1.84 8.05 8.76
N GLU A 23 0.73 8.73 9.02
CA GLU A 23 0.65 9.87 9.94
C GLU A 23 1.73 10.90 9.63
N ASN A 24 2.58 11.24 10.59
CA ASN A 24 3.63 12.25 10.46
C ASN A 24 5.04 11.64 10.41
N GLU A 25 5.17 10.38 9.93
CA GLU A 25 6.50 9.76 9.85
C GLU A 25 7.43 10.52 8.90
N THR A 26 8.72 10.54 9.22
CA THR A 26 9.73 11.13 8.34
C THR A 26 10.00 10.20 7.15
N PHE A 27 10.73 10.71 6.14
CA PHE A 27 11.13 9.89 5.00
C PHE A 27 11.97 8.69 5.43
N GLU A 28 12.90 8.89 6.35
CA GLU A 28 13.73 7.81 6.89
C GLU A 28 12.90 6.77 7.63
N GLN A 29 11.92 7.20 8.41
CA GLN A 29 11.01 6.30 9.13
C GLN A 29 10.15 5.49 8.15
N TRP A 30 9.62 6.15 7.11
CA TRP A 30 8.88 5.48 6.06
C TRP A 30 9.73 4.43 5.35
N LEU A 31 10.95 4.80 4.97
CA LEU A 31 11.87 3.90 4.29
C LEU A 31 12.21 2.67 5.14
N ALA A 32 12.47 2.87 6.43
CA ALA A 32 12.74 1.77 7.36
C ALA A 32 11.52 0.85 7.51
N ARG A 33 10.32 1.40 7.60
CA ARG A 33 9.08 0.62 7.71
C ARG A 33 8.84 -0.23 6.46
N VAL A 34 8.95 0.38 5.29
CA VAL A 34 8.66 -0.28 4.01
C VAL A 34 9.66 -1.38 3.70
N THR A 35 10.93 -1.19 4.03
CA THR A 35 11.99 -2.17 3.77
C THR A 35 12.21 -3.15 4.93
N ASN A 36 11.48 -3.00 6.02
CA ASN A 36 11.68 -3.77 7.25
C ASN A 36 13.14 -3.67 7.75
N ASN A 37 13.72 -2.48 7.69
CA ASN A 37 15.10 -2.14 8.08
C ASN A 37 16.19 -2.83 7.26
N ASP A 38 15.89 -3.29 6.04
CA ASP A 38 16.89 -3.89 5.15
C ASP A 38 17.66 -2.78 4.42
N ILE A 39 18.92 -2.60 4.80
CA ILE A 39 19.77 -1.55 4.27
C ILE A 39 20.05 -1.73 2.79
N SER A 40 20.21 -2.97 2.32
CA SER A 40 20.45 -3.26 0.90
C SER A 40 19.27 -2.83 0.03
N ILE A 41 18.04 -3.10 0.47
CA ILE A 41 16.83 -2.69 -0.25
C ILE A 41 16.68 -1.17 -0.18
N GLN A 42 16.96 -0.54 0.95
CA GLN A 42 16.94 0.92 1.08
C GLN A 42 17.87 1.59 0.06
N ALA A 43 19.07 1.07 -0.11
CA ALA A 43 20.02 1.58 -1.10
C ALA A 43 19.48 1.48 -2.53
N LEU A 44 18.83 0.36 -2.88
CA LEU A 44 18.22 0.18 -4.21
C LEU A 44 17.08 1.17 -4.45
N ILE A 45 16.26 1.44 -3.44
CA ILE A 45 15.16 2.41 -3.55
C ILE A 45 15.70 3.82 -3.70
N LEU A 46 16.71 4.20 -2.92
CA LEU A 46 17.32 5.53 -2.99
C LEU A 46 17.99 5.79 -4.33
N ASP A 47 18.56 4.76 -4.95
CA ASP A 47 19.14 4.81 -6.30
C ASP A 47 18.10 4.72 -7.41
N LYS A 48 16.81 4.60 -7.07
CA LYS A 48 15.70 4.46 -8.01
C LYS A 48 15.80 3.23 -8.92
N LYS A 49 16.48 2.18 -8.44
CA LYS A 49 16.63 0.92 -9.17
C LYS A 49 15.55 -0.11 -8.83
N PHE A 50 14.85 0.09 -7.72
CA PHE A 50 13.83 -0.81 -7.23
C PHE A 50 12.78 -0.03 -6.44
N ILE A 51 11.51 -0.44 -6.53
CA ILE A 51 10.44 0.07 -5.70
C ILE A 51 9.35 -1.00 -5.55
N TYR A 52 8.72 -1.04 -4.38
CA TYR A 52 7.58 -1.91 -4.14
C TYR A 52 6.30 -1.37 -4.80
N GLY A 53 5.30 -2.22 -5.00
CA GLY A 53 3.98 -1.78 -5.42
C GLY A 53 3.32 -0.86 -4.41
N GLY A 54 2.33 -0.08 -4.87
CA GLY A 54 1.71 0.99 -4.06
C GLY A 54 1.15 0.54 -2.72
N ARG A 55 0.47 -0.62 -2.65
CA ARG A 55 -0.09 -1.13 -1.39
C ARG A 55 0.98 -1.53 -0.38
N ILE A 56 2.11 -2.02 -0.85
CA ILE A 56 3.24 -2.35 0.01
C ILE A 56 3.88 -1.05 0.54
N LEU A 57 4.08 -0.05 -0.32
CA LEU A 57 4.61 1.24 0.08
C LEU A 57 3.77 1.93 1.15
N ALA A 58 2.44 1.82 1.03
CA ALA A 58 1.52 2.46 1.96
C ALA A 58 1.35 1.68 3.27
N ASN A 59 1.31 0.35 3.20
CA ASN A 59 0.76 -0.47 4.27
C ASN A 59 1.77 -1.36 5.00
N ARG A 60 2.96 -1.59 4.43
CA ARG A 60 3.92 -2.52 5.05
C ARG A 60 4.30 -2.07 6.47
N GLY A 61 4.21 -2.98 7.40
CA GLY A 61 4.49 -2.74 8.80
C GLY A 61 3.32 -2.19 9.61
N LEU A 62 2.25 -1.67 8.97
CA LEU A 62 1.12 -1.10 9.69
C LEU A 62 0.28 -2.16 10.40
N GLN A 63 0.31 -3.40 9.93
CA GLN A 63 -0.40 -4.51 10.59
C GLN A 63 0.12 -4.73 12.01
N LYS A 64 1.41 -4.53 12.24
CA LYS A 64 2.02 -4.63 13.57
C LYS A 64 1.51 -3.54 14.51
N LEU A 65 0.98 -2.45 13.97
CA LEU A 65 0.39 -1.34 14.73
C LEU A 65 -1.12 -1.51 14.95
N GLY A 66 -1.68 -2.66 14.56
CA GLY A 66 -3.11 -2.96 14.72
C GLY A 66 -4.00 -2.46 13.60
N ASN A 67 -3.45 -1.97 12.50
CA ASN A 67 -4.23 -1.48 11.38
C ASN A 67 -4.68 -2.63 10.47
N LYS A 68 -5.87 -2.48 9.89
CA LYS A 68 -6.39 -3.39 8.88
C LYS A 68 -5.79 -3.02 7.53
N VAL A 69 -4.93 -3.90 6.99
CA VAL A 69 -4.18 -3.59 5.77
C VAL A 69 -4.23 -4.73 4.77
N THR A 70 -3.98 -4.39 3.49
CA THR A 70 -3.76 -5.36 2.41
C THR A 70 -2.57 -4.93 1.58
N TYR A 71 -1.89 -5.91 0.98
CA TYR A 71 -0.77 -5.67 0.06
C TYR A 71 -1.16 -5.88 -1.40
N SER A 72 -2.43 -6.22 -1.66
CA SER A 72 -2.95 -6.44 -3.00
C SER A 72 -3.81 -5.28 -3.46
N ASN A 73 -3.64 -4.85 -4.72
CA ASN A 73 -4.45 -3.81 -5.34
C ASN A 73 -5.68 -4.38 -6.04
N CYS A 74 -5.56 -5.60 -6.57
CA CYS A 74 -6.57 -6.23 -7.41
C CYS A 74 -7.01 -7.56 -6.86
N TYR A 75 -8.29 -7.88 -7.03
CA TYR A 75 -8.90 -9.13 -6.61
C TYR A 75 -9.72 -9.69 -7.74
N VAL A 76 -9.80 -11.02 -7.82
CA VAL A 76 -10.63 -11.71 -8.80
C VAL A 76 -11.73 -12.43 -8.06
N LEU A 77 -12.99 -12.16 -8.43
CA LEU A 77 -14.17 -12.82 -7.89
C LEU A 77 -14.84 -13.62 -8.99
N SER A 78 -15.31 -14.83 -8.65
CA SER A 78 -16.12 -15.61 -9.57
C SER A 78 -17.48 -14.96 -9.77
N PRO A 79 -18.05 -14.98 -10.99
CA PRO A 79 -19.41 -14.47 -11.20
C PRO A 79 -20.42 -15.31 -10.41
N PRO A 80 -21.54 -14.71 -9.94
CA PRO A 80 -22.54 -15.47 -9.21
C PRO A 80 -23.30 -16.41 -10.13
N GLU A 81 -23.83 -17.50 -9.59
CA GLU A 81 -24.82 -18.33 -10.26
C GLU A 81 -26.16 -17.60 -10.26
N ASP A 82 -27.08 -18.05 -11.12
CA ASP A 82 -28.39 -17.41 -11.27
C ASP A 82 -29.36 -17.90 -10.17
N ASN A 83 -29.04 -17.54 -8.92
CA ASN A 83 -29.90 -17.75 -7.77
C ASN A 83 -29.63 -16.65 -6.72
N ILE A 84 -30.59 -16.42 -5.84
CA ILE A 84 -30.54 -15.33 -4.87
C ILE A 84 -29.39 -15.54 -3.89
N GLU A 85 -29.16 -16.73 -3.42
CA GLU A 85 -28.11 -17.06 -2.44
C GLU A 85 -26.73 -16.74 -3.00
N SER A 86 -26.45 -17.15 -4.23
CA SER A 86 -25.17 -16.90 -4.90
C SER A 86 -24.95 -15.42 -5.16
N ILE A 87 -26.00 -14.70 -5.55
CA ILE A 87 -25.93 -13.24 -5.79
C ILE A 87 -25.57 -12.51 -4.50
N TYR A 88 -26.22 -12.80 -3.38
CA TYR A 88 -25.94 -12.17 -2.10
C TYR A 88 -24.57 -12.56 -1.55
N GLU A 89 -24.14 -13.81 -1.75
CA GLU A 89 -22.79 -14.23 -1.38
C GLU A 89 -21.73 -13.45 -2.13
N THR A 90 -21.91 -13.24 -3.45
CA THR A 90 -20.99 -12.42 -4.26
C THR A 90 -21.00 -10.96 -3.81
N CYS A 91 -22.16 -10.39 -3.47
CA CYS A 91 -22.26 -9.05 -2.90
C CYS A 91 -21.46 -8.94 -1.60
N GLY A 92 -21.53 -9.94 -0.73
CA GLY A 92 -20.75 -9.99 0.51
C GLY A 92 -19.25 -10.01 0.26
N LYS A 93 -18.80 -10.79 -0.74
CA LYS A 93 -17.39 -10.83 -1.16
C LYS A 93 -16.93 -9.50 -1.70
N LEU A 94 -17.74 -8.82 -2.52
CA LEU A 94 -17.43 -7.49 -3.04
C LEU A 94 -17.31 -6.47 -1.90
N ALA A 95 -18.24 -6.47 -0.97
CA ALA A 95 -18.22 -5.56 0.16
C ALA A 95 -16.94 -5.74 1.00
N ARG A 96 -16.56 -6.98 1.27
CA ARG A 96 -15.34 -7.32 2.00
C ARG A 96 -14.10 -6.87 1.22
N THR A 97 -14.06 -7.12 -0.09
CA THR A 97 -12.97 -6.70 -0.96
C THR A 97 -12.78 -5.19 -0.92
N PHE A 98 -13.86 -4.43 -1.06
CA PHE A 98 -13.80 -2.97 -0.98
C PHE A 98 -13.34 -2.49 0.40
N SER A 99 -13.73 -3.17 1.47
CA SER A 99 -13.29 -2.80 2.82
C SER A 99 -11.78 -2.95 3.02
N TYR A 100 -11.12 -3.82 2.23
CA TYR A 100 -9.67 -3.97 2.22
C TYR A 100 -8.98 -3.13 1.13
N GLY A 101 -9.72 -2.34 0.37
CA GLY A 101 -9.18 -1.42 -0.62
C GLY A 101 -9.04 -2.01 -2.03
N GLY A 102 -9.72 -3.10 -2.28
CA GLY A 102 -9.80 -3.68 -3.63
C GLY A 102 -10.76 -2.92 -4.53
#